data_90b992ceb1ab8ac6f6f1d28d345392b3
#
_entry.id   90b992ceb1ab8ac6f6f1d28d345392b3
#
_cell.length_a   1.000
_cell.length_b   1.000
_cell.length_c   1.000
_cell.angle_alpha   90.00
_cell.angle_beta   90.00
_cell.angle_gamma   90.00
#
_symmetry.space_group_name_H-M   'P 1'
#
loop_
_entity.id
_entity.type
_entity.pdbx_description
1 polymer ?
#
loop_
_entity_poly.entity_id
_entity_poly.type
_entity_poly.pdbx_seq_one_letter_code
_entity_poly.pdbx_strand_id
1 'polypeptide(L)'
;MMGIKLRENAQILNKPLSELGKELPYHIVAILREGVTIIPSGSDTMQAGDLVYFMTMKKHIPHIRRIAGKEELPDVRDVIIMGGSRIAVRTAQLMPDYMNLKIIESDLERCNRLTELVDDKVMIINGDGRDPSLLMSEGIQHTEAFVALTDNSETNILACLAAKRFGVTKTIAEVENIDYINMAEKLDIGTVINKKKIAASHIYQMMLDADVTNVKCLTFANADVAEFNVIEGAKITRSQVKDISLPRGVTIGGLIRNREALIVTGNTQILPGDHVVVFCLEGMIKTIEKYFN
;
A
#
# COMPACT_ATOMS: atom_id res chain seq x y z
N MET A 1 3.62 7.02 3.29
CA MET A 1 2.21 6.60 3.42
C MET A 1 2.13 5.12 3.74
N MET A 2 1.16 4.71 4.55
CA MET A 2 0.94 3.32 4.98
C MET A 2 -0.56 3.04 5.04
N GLY A 3 -1.01 1.98 4.35
CA GLY A 3 -2.38 1.45 4.49
C GLY A 3 -2.40 0.32 5.52
N ILE A 4 -3.36 0.32 6.44
CA ILE A 4 -3.52 -0.71 7.45
C ILE A 4 -4.99 -0.98 7.72
N LYS A 5 -5.39 -2.27 7.71
CA LYS A 5 -6.75 -2.69 8.07
C LYS A 5 -6.89 -2.72 9.58
N LEU A 6 -7.88 -2.02 10.10
CA LEU A 6 -8.17 -1.96 11.53
C LEU A 6 -8.79 -3.27 12.02
N ARG A 7 -8.31 -3.76 13.15
CA ARG A 7 -8.90 -4.92 13.84
C ARG A 7 -9.93 -4.48 14.87
N GLU A 8 -10.73 -5.41 15.38
CA GLU A 8 -11.76 -5.16 16.41
C GLU A 8 -11.19 -4.58 17.71
N ASN A 9 -9.93 -4.89 18.03
CA ASN A 9 -9.21 -4.39 19.21
C ASN A 9 -8.44 -3.08 18.96
N ALA A 10 -8.64 -2.41 17.82
CA ALA A 10 -7.92 -1.17 17.51
C ALA A 10 -8.35 -0.03 18.45
N GLN A 11 -7.38 0.70 18.98
CA GLN A 11 -7.58 1.75 20.01
C GLN A 11 -8.28 3.01 19.48
N ILE A 12 -8.27 3.17 18.14
CA ILE A 12 -8.76 4.37 17.45
C ILE A 12 -10.20 4.22 16.91
N LEU A 13 -10.86 3.09 17.20
CA LEU A 13 -12.23 2.83 16.73
C LEU A 13 -13.25 3.73 17.41
N ASN A 14 -14.31 4.08 16.65
CA ASN A 14 -15.52 4.76 17.12
C ASN A 14 -15.28 6.11 17.81
N LYS A 15 -14.10 6.71 17.59
CA LYS A 15 -13.79 8.06 18.08
C LYS A 15 -13.72 9.02 16.90
N PRO A 16 -14.29 10.21 16.98
CA PRO A 16 -14.10 11.25 15.97
C PRO A 16 -12.61 11.56 15.80
N LEU A 17 -12.17 11.79 14.57
CA LEU A 17 -10.77 12.10 14.29
C LEU A 17 -10.27 13.34 15.05
N SER A 18 -11.15 14.32 15.29
CA SER A 18 -10.86 15.52 16.08
C SER A 18 -10.54 15.22 17.55
N GLU A 19 -10.96 14.08 18.09
CA GLU A 19 -10.72 13.64 19.47
C GLU A 19 -9.47 12.79 19.64
N LEU A 20 -8.85 12.31 18.56
CA LEU A 20 -7.66 11.45 18.64
C LEU A 20 -6.41 12.19 19.16
N GLY A 21 -6.40 13.51 19.09
CA GLY A 21 -5.33 14.37 19.58
C GLY A 21 -4.93 15.46 18.58
N LYS A 22 -4.30 16.52 19.09
CA LYS A 22 -3.91 17.70 18.28
C LYS A 22 -2.54 17.58 17.64
N GLU A 23 -1.64 16.76 18.19
CA GLU A 23 -0.26 16.58 17.73
C GLU A 23 0.02 15.08 17.55
N LEU A 24 -0.64 14.50 16.55
CA LEU A 24 -0.41 13.09 16.23
C LEU A 24 0.83 12.95 15.33
N PRO A 25 1.64 11.90 15.51
CA PRO A 25 2.77 11.62 14.64
C PRO A 25 2.32 11.03 13.28
N TYR A 26 1.06 11.21 12.92
CA TYR A 26 0.43 10.75 11.68
C TYR A 26 -0.77 11.63 11.30
N HIS A 27 -1.11 11.59 10.02
CA HIS A 27 -2.36 12.15 9.49
C HIS A 27 -3.13 11.05 8.75
N ILE A 28 -4.45 10.92 9.00
CA ILE A 28 -5.30 9.96 8.31
C ILE A 28 -5.81 10.64 7.04
N VAL A 29 -5.43 10.10 5.88
CA VAL A 29 -5.64 10.74 4.58
C VAL A 29 -6.76 10.10 3.77
N ALA A 30 -7.04 8.82 4.00
CA ALA A 30 -8.17 8.12 3.38
C ALA A 30 -8.61 6.93 4.24
N ILE A 31 -9.88 6.60 4.16
CA ILE A 31 -10.49 5.41 4.75
C ILE A 31 -11.23 4.68 3.63
N LEU A 32 -10.92 3.41 3.42
CA LEU A 32 -11.68 2.53 2.54
C LEU A 32 -12.58 1.64 3.41
N ARG A 33 -13.88 1.85 3.28
CA ARG A 33 -14.93 1.11 3.99
C ARG A 33 -15.87 0.46 2.99
N GLU A 34 -15.96 -0.86 3.01
CA GLU A 34 -16.87 -1.63 2.13
C GLU A 34 -16.76 -1.27 0.64
N GLY A 35 -15.54 -0.98 0.16
CA GLY A 35 -15.27 -0.58 -1.22
C GLY A 35 -15.52 0.91 -1.53
N VAL A 36 -15.98 1.70 -0.55
CA VAL A 36 -16.18 3.15 -0.68
C VAL A 36 -15.01 3.90 -0.05
N THR A 37 -14.41 4.81 -0.82
CA THR A 37 -13.35 5.69 -0.33
C THR A 37 -13.92 6.94 0.31
N ILE A 38 -13.49 7.19 1.53
CA ILE A 38 -13.81 8.36 2.32
C ILE A 38 -12.53 9.18 2.52
N ILE A 39 -12.53 10.44 2.10
CA ILE A 39 -11.51 11.40 2.53
C ILE A 39 -12.02 12.01 3.83
N PRO A 40 -11.42 11.67 4.98
CA PRO A 40 -12.04 11.93 6.26
C PRO A 40 -11.95 13.39 6.68
N SER A 41 -12.94 13.81 7.44
CA SER A 41 -13.03 15.08 8.17
C SER A 41 -12.88 14.83 9.68
N GLY A 42 -12.77 15.89 10.48
CA GLY A 42 -12.63 15.77 11.94
C GLY A 42 -13.80 15.06 12.64
N SER A 43 -15.00 15.05 12.05
CA SER A 43 -16.21 14.41 12.60
C SER A 43 -16.33 12.93 12.24
N ASP A 44 -15.52 12.44 11.28
CA ASP A 44 -15.59 11.05 10.85
C ASP A 44 -14.95 10.12 11.88
N THR A 45 -15.48 8.90 11.95
CA THR A 45 -15.02 7.84 12.85
C THR A 45 -14.53 6.62 12.06
N MET A 46 -13.57 5.90 12.62
CA MET A 46 -13.08 4.65 12.07
C MET A 46 -13.84 3.46 12.66
N GLN A 47 -14.02 2.42 11.85
CA GLN A 47 -14.67 1.17 12.23
C GLN A 47 -13.73 -0.02 12.06
N ALA A 48 -14.02 -1.11 12.76
CA ALA A 48 -13.31 -2.37 12.55
C ALA A 48 -13.51 -2.83 11.09
N GLY A 49 -12.43 -3.31 10.47
CA GLY A 49 -12.44 -3.72 9.07
C GLY A 49 -12.10 -2.61 8.07
N ASP A 50 -12.13 -1.33 8.47
CA ASP A 50 -11.68 -0.23 7.61
C ASP A 50 -10.20 -0.42 7.21
N LEU A 51 -9.90 -0.19 5.93
CA LEU A 51 -8.51 0.00 5.48
C LEU A 51 -8.19 1.49 5.55
N VAL A 52 -7.36 1.86 6.52
CA VAL A 52 -7.03 3.26 6.81
C VAL A 52 -5.64 3.60 6.27
N TYR A 53 -5.56 4.71 5.55
CA TYR A 53 -4.30 5.22 5.00
C TYR A 53 -3.76 6.34 5.89
N PHE A 54 -2.56 6.10 6.42
CA PHE A 54 -1.83 7.03 7.27
C PHE A 54 -0.67 7.67 6.52
N MET A 55 -0.56 8.97 6.58
CA MET A 55 0.67 9.69 6.28
C MET A 55 1.48 9.79 7.57
N THR A 56 2.72 9.28 7.55
CA THR A 56 3.58 9.21 8.75
C THR A 56 5.04 9.03 8.37
N MET A 57 5.94 9.28 9.31
CA MET A 57 7.36 8.95 9.18
C MET A 57 7.61 7.47 9.52
N LYS A 58 8.64 6.86 8.91
CA LYS A 58 8.98 5.44 9.13
C LYS A 58 9.12 5.07 10.60
N LYS A 59 9.73 5.94 11.43
CA LYS A 59 9.92 5.71 12.87
C LYS A 59 8.62 5.54 13.68
N HIS A 60 7.48 5.99 13.16
CA HIS A 60 6.18 5.90 13.84
C HIS A 60 5.31 4.74 13.35
N ILE A 61 5.78 3.94 12.38
CA ILE A 61 5.05 2.76 11.88
C ILE A 61 4.70 1.77 13.01
N PRO A 62 5.58 1.43 13.95
CA PRO A 62 5.24 0.55 15.07
C PRO A 62 4.08 1.08 15.93
N HIS A 63 4.05 2.40 16.17
CA HIS A 63 2.96 3.03 16.90
C HIS A 63 1.62 2.87 16.16
N ILE A 64 1.59 3.12 14.84
CA ILE A 64 0.37 2.98 14.04
C ILE A 64 -0.12 1.53 14.04
N ARG A 65 0.78 0.55 13.93
CA ARG A 65 0.41 -0.86 14.03
C ARG A 65 -0.28 -1.17 15.35
N ARG A 66 0.26 -0.71 16.46
CA ARG A 66 -0.30 -0.92 17.80
C ARG A 66 -1.70 -0.33 17.92
N ILE A 67 -1.90 0.94 17.54
CA ILE A 67 -3.22 1.58 17.62
C ILE A 67 -4.26 0.99 16.66
N ALA A 68 -3.80 0.36 15.56
CA ALA A 68 -4.63 -0.39 14.62
C ALA A 68 -4.97 -1.82 15.08
N GLY A 69 -4.51 -2.21 16.27
CA GLY A 69 -4.74 -3.55 16.84
C GLY A 69 -3.89 -4.64 16.23
N LYS A 70 -2.81 -4.30 15.51
CA LYS A 70 -1.87 -5.27 14.93
C LYS A 70 -0.66 -5.43 15.83
N GLU A 71 -0.35 -6.67 16.16
CA GLU A 71 0.89 -7.03 16.84
C GLU A 71 2.11 -6.67 15.98
N GLU A 72 3.26 -6.49 16.62
CA GLU A 72 4.53 -6.38 15.89
C GLU A 72 4.79 -7.71 15.18
N LEU A 73 4.79 -7.68 13.85
CA LEU A 73 5.21 -8.82 13.07
C LEU A 73 6.75 -8.82 13.03
N PRO A 74 7.38 -9.99 13.18
CA PRO A 74 8.82 -10.11 12.99
C PRO A 74 9.23 -9.64 11.59
N ASP A 75 10.48 -9.24 11.45
CA ASP A 75 11.05 -8.97 10.15
C ASP A 75 10.95 -10.22 9.28
N VAL A 76 10.56 -10.04 8.03
CA VAL A 76 10.44 -11.13 7.07
C VAL A 76 11.84 -11.61 6.71
N ARG A 77 12.11 -12.90 6.95
CA ARG A 77 13.35 -13.58 6.58
C ARG A 77 13.11 -14.72 5.60
N ASP A 78 12.14 -15.57 5.87
CA ASP A 78 11.83 -16.73 5.05
C ASP A 78 10.62 -16.43 4.16
N VAL A 79 10.86 -16.50 2.84
CA VAL A 79 9.89 -16.13 1.81
C VAL A 79 9.70 -17.27 0.84
N ILE A 80 8.46 -17.62 0.56
CA ILE A 80 8.10 -18.53 -0.54
C ILE A 80 7.36 -17.73 -1.62
N ILE A 81 7.84 -17.81 -2.86
CA ILE A 81 7.15 -17.32 -4.05
C ILE A 81 6.57 -18.51 -4.81
N MET A 82 5.28 -18.52 -5.07
CA MET A 82 4.62 -19.49 -5.95
C MET A 82 4.47 -18.90 -7.35
N GLY A 83 5.09 -19.55 -8.32
CA GLY A 83 5.13 -19.18 -9.75
C GLY A 83 6.41 -18.46 -10.15
N GLY A 84 7.06 -18.98 -11.19
CA GLY A 84 8.31 -18.47 -11.77
C GLY A 84 8.11 -17.40 -12.83
N SER A 85 7.21 -16.47 -12.63
CA SER A 85 6.91 -15.38 -13.57
C SER A 85 8.06 -14.36 -13.64
N ARG A 86 8.04 -13.49 -14.68
CA ARG A 86 9.02 -12.38 -14.78
C ARG A 86 8.97 -11.45 -13.56
N ILE A 87 7.80 -11.31 -12.95
CA ILE A 87 7.64 -10.53 -11.72
C ILE A 87 8.34 -11.25 -10.56
N ALA A 88 8.21 -12.58 -10.45
CA ALA A 88 8.89 -13.36 -9.44
C ALA A 88 10.41 -13.20 -9.55
N VAL A 89 10.98 -13.35 -10.76
CA VAL A 89 12.41 -13.12 -11.03
C VAL A 89 12.85 -11.73 -10.59
N ARG A 90 12.09 -10.70 -11.03
CA ARG A 90 12.47 -9.33 -10.68
C ARG A 90 12.33 -9.05 -9.18
N THR A 91 11.35 -9.65 -8.53
CA THR A 91 11.18 -9.57 -7.07
C THR A 91 12.35 -10.22 -6.36
N ALA A 92 12.76 -11.42 -6.79
CA ALA A 92 13.92 -12.12 -6.25
C ALA A 92 15.20 -11.27 -6.34
N GLN A 93 15.45 -10.65 -7.50
CA GLN A 93 16.62 -9.79 -7.73
C GLN A 93 16.65 -8.51 -6.88
N LEU A 94 15.48 -8.07 -6.36
CA LEU A 94 15.36 -6.87 -5.53
C LEU A 94 15.34 -7.17 -4.03
N MET A 95 15.25 -8.44 -3.65
CA MET A 95 15.23 -8.82 -2.24
C MET A 95 16.61 -8.66 -1.58
N PRO A 96 16.64 -8.19 -0.32
CA PRO A 96 17.90 -8.08 0.41
C PRO A 96 18.54 -9.44 0.68
N ASP A 97 19.85 -9.48 0.75
CA ASP A 97 20.66 -10.72 0.96
C ASP A 97 20.36 -11.47 2.27
N TYR A 98 19.74 -10.83 3.24
CA TYR A 98 19.37 -11.45 4.52
C TYR A 98 18.06 -12.26 4.45
N MET A 99 17.34 -12.20 3.32
CA MET A 99 16.12 -12.99 3.10
C MET A 99 16.43 -14.31 2.43
N ASN A 100 15.90 -15.39 2.99
CA ASN A 100 15.93 -16.73 2.40
C ASN A 100 14.74 -16.85 1.45
N LEU A 101 15.00 -17.05 0.18
CA LEU A 101 13.96 -17.08 -0.84
C LEU A 101 13.86 -18.47 -1.48
N LYS A 102 12.64 -18.99 -1.53
CA LYS A 102 12.28 -20.17 -2.31
C LYS A 102 11.28 -19.78 -3.41
N ILE A 103 11.49 -20.29 -4.62
CA ILE A 103 10.52 -20.16 -5.73
C ILE A 103 10.03 -21.56 -6.08
N ILE A 104 8.71 -21.78 -5.99
CA ILE A 104 8.05 -23.02 -6.37
C ILE A 104 7.43 -22.82 -7.75
N GLU A 105 7.85 -23.60 -8.74
CA GLU A 105 7.37 -23.56 -10.12
C GLU A 105 7.02 -24.97 -10.61
N SER A 106 5.86 -25.13 -11.23
CA SER A 106 5.37 -26.42 -11.68
C SER A 106 6.00 -26.92 -13.00
N ASP A 107 6.44 -25.98 -13.82
CA ASP A 107 7.08 -26.29 -15.12
C ASP A 107 8.59 -26.48 -14.93
N LEU A 108 9.06 -27.70 -15.20
CA LEU A 108 10.48 -28.08 -15.04
C LEU A 108 11.42 -27.28 -15.96
N GLU A 109 11.00 -27.00 -17.19
CA GLU A 109 11.82 -26.20 -18.12
C GLU A 109 11.94 -24.75 -17.62
N ARG A 110 10.87 -24.23 -17.04
CA ARG A 110 10.89 -22.92 -16.42
C ARG A 110 11.77 -22.90 -15.16
N CYS A 111 11.76 -23.96 -14.36
CA CYS A 111 12.69 -24.11 -13.22
C CYS A 111 14.14 -24.01 -13.68
N ASN A 112 14.52 -24.75 -14.73
CA ASN A 112 15.87 -24.70 -15.29
C ASN A 112 16.27 -23.30 -15.77
N ARG A 113 15.35 -22.56 -16.41
CA ARG A 113 15.62 -21.18 -16.80
C ARG A 113 15.72 -20.21 -15.61
N LEU A 114 14.98 -20.45 -14.55
CA LEU A 114 15.03 -19.62 -13.34
C LEU A 114 16.41 -19.67 -12.68
N THR A 115 17.08 -20.82 -12.67
CA THR A 115 18.43 -20.94 -12.09
C THR A 115 19.48 -20.06 -12.77
N GLU A 116 19.25 -19.70 -14.04
CA GLU A 116 20.13 -18.79 -14.80
C GLU A 116 19.77 -17.31 -14.58
N LEU A 117 18.58 -17.00 -14.05
CA LEU A 117 18.03 -15.65 -13.95
C LEU A 117 18.08 -15.05 -12.55
N VAL A 118 18.22 -15.88 -11.53
CA VAL A 118 18.25 -15.46 -10.11
C VAL A 118 19.59 -15.83 -9.47
N ASP A 119 19.88 -15.23 -8.32
CA ASP A 119 21.08 -15.52 -7.54
C ASP A 119 21.08 -16.97 -7.03
N ASP A 120 22.26 -17.59 -6.94
CA ASP A 120 22.47 -18.98 -6.47
C ASP A 120 21.92 -19.22 -5.05
N LYS A 121 21.68 -18.18 -4.27
CA LYS A 121 21.05 -18.25 -2.95
C LYS A 121 19.55 -18.53 -3.01
N VAL A 122 18.91 -18.29 -4.17
CA VAL A 122 17.48 -18.54 -4.35
C VAL A 122 17.26 -20.02 -4.64
N MET A 123 16.50 -20.67 -3.77
CA MET A 123 16.17 -22.09 -3.96
C MET A 123 15.02 -22.23 -4.96
N ILE A 124 15.25 -22.96 -6.05
CA ILE A 124 14.22 -23.27 -7.06
C ILE A 124 13.69 -24.68 -6.79
N ILE A 125 12.37 -24.80 -6.64
CA ILE A 125 11.68 -26.05 -6.33
C ILE A 125 10.72 -26.35 -7.47
N ASN A 126 10.86 -27.51 -8.10
CA ASN A 126 9.90 -27.98 -9.09
C ASN A 126 8.72 -28.68 -8.39
N GLY A 127 7.53 -28.13 -8.53
CA GLY A 127 6.32 -28.72 -7.96
C GLY A 127 5.11 -27.80 -8.00
N ASP A 128 3.99 -28.33 -7.59
CA ASP A 128 2.73 -27.54 -7.50
C ASP A 128 2.69 -26.80 -6.16
N GLY A 129 2.80 -25.47 -6.21
CA GLY A 129 2.73 -24.61 -5.03
C GLY A 129 1.37 -24.57 -4.31
N ARG A 130 0.40 -25.36 -4.80
CA ARG A 130 -0.89 -25.59 -4.12
C ARG A 130 -0.90 -26.89 -3.30
N ASP A 131 0.10 -27.76 -3.50
CA ASP A 131 0.17 -29.04 -2.78
C ASP A 131 0.58 -28.80 -1.32
N PRO A 132 -0.33 -29.11 -0.35
CA PRO A 132 -0.03 -28.95 1.06
C PRO A 132 1.18 -29.78 1.51
N SER A 133 1.39 -30.97 0.93
CA SER A 133 2.49 -31.85 1.30
C SER A 133 3.84 -31.24 0.90
N LEU A 134 3.90 -30.68 -0.31
CA LEU A 134 5.07 -29.95 -0.78
C LEU A 134 5.35 -28.71 0.08
N LEU A 135 4.31 -27.89 0.33
CA LEU A 135 4.46 -26.70 1.16
C LEU A 135 4.95 -27.04 2.58
N MET A 136 4.44 -28.13 3.16
CA MET A 136 4.88 -28.60 4.48
C MET A 136 6.34 -29.07 4.46
N SER A 137 6.77 -29.84 3.45
CA SER A 137 8.17 -30.29 3.31
C SER A 137 9.14 -29.13 3.11
N GLU A 138 8.64 -28.04 2.46
CA GLU A 138 9.41 -26.81 2.22
C GLU A 138 9.37 -25.82 3.38
N GLY A 139 8.70 -26.15 4.47
CA GLY A 139 8.73 -25.38 5.71
C GLY A 139 7.80 -24.20 5.74
N ILE A 140 6.63 -24.27 5.09
CA ILE A 140 5.61 -23.21 5.08
C ILE A 140 5.25 -22.71 6.48
N GLN A 141 5.32 -23.57 7.50
CA GLN A 141 4.99 -23.23 8.90
C GLN A 141 6.01 -22.26 9.54
N HIS A 142 7.20 -22.15 8.99
CA HIS A 142 8.27 -21.26 9.44
C HIS A 142 8.47 -20.08 8.50
N THR A 143 7.64 -19.98 7.44
CA THR A 143 7.70 -18.93 6.44
C THR A 143 6.92 -17.71 6.93
N GLU A 144 7.55 -16.53 6.93
CA GLU A 144 6.87 -15.27 7.31
C GLU A 144 6.11 -14.64 6.16
N ALA A 145 6.54 -14.87 4.91
CA ALA A 145 5.86 -14.31 3.75
C ALA A 145 5.65 -15.34 2.63
N PHE A 146 4.44 -15.36 2.08
CA PHE A 146 4.06 -16.17 0.92
C PHE A 146 3.53 -15.27 -0.18
N VAL A 147 4.11 -15.36 -1.38
CA VAL A 147 3.80 -14.50 -2.52
C VAL A 147 3.35 -15.36 -3.69
N ALA A 148 2.10 -15.21 -4.12
CA ALA A 148 1.52 -15.95 -5.24
C ALA A 148 1.53 -15.10 -6.51
N LEU A 149 2.35 -15.49 -7.50
CA LEU A 149 2.63 -14.76 -8.74
C LEU A 149 2.43 -15.65 -9.99
N THR A 150 1.46 -16.55 -9.96
CA THR A 150 1.07 -17.33 -11.14
C THR A 150 0.17 -16.49 -12.06
N ASP A 151 -0.06 -16.95 -13.27
CA ASP A 151 -0.94 -16.28 -14.23
C ASP A 151 -2.45 -16.42 -13.92
N ASN A 152 -2.81 -17.17 -12.87
CA ASN A 152 -4.19 -17.45 -12.49
C ASN A 152 -4.56 -16.79 -11.16
N SER A 153 -5.47 -15.81 -11.21
CA SER A 153 -5.91 -15.02 -10.06
C SER A 153 -6.55 -15.86 -8.96
N GLU A 154 -7.40 -16.81 -9.34
CA GLU A 154 -8.10 -17.70 -8.41
C GLU A 154 -7.12 -18.60 -7.66
N THR A 155 -6.16 -19.17 -8.39
CA THR A 155 -5.08 -19.98 -7.83
C THR A 155 -4.26 -19.15 -6.82
N ASN A 156 -3.92 -17.91 -7.15
CA ASN A 156 -3.15 -17.03 -6.27
C ASN A 156 -3.94 -16.68 -5.00
N ILE A 157 -5.24 -16.41 -5.11
CA ILE A 157 -6.12 -16.16 -3.96
C ILE A 157 -6.19 -17.38 -3.04
N LEU A 158 -6.48 -18.55 -3.60
CA LEU A 158 -6.63 -19.78 -2.82
C LEU A 158 -5.32 -20.22 -2.16
N ALA A 159 -4.18 -20.06 -2.85
CA ALA A 159 -2.87 -20.36 -2.30
C ALA A 159 -2.53 -19.44 -1.12
N CYS A 160 -2.83 -18.14 -1.21
CA CYS A 160 -2.66 -17.21 -0.10
C CYS A 160 -3.55 -17.54 1.10
N LEU A 161 -4.81 -17.97 0.86
CA LEU A 161 -5.68 -18.45 1.93
C LEU A 161 -5.12 -19.71 2.62
N ALA A 162 -4.62 -20.66 1.84
CA ALA A 162 -3.98 -21.87 2.38
C ALA A 162 -2.72 -21.52 3.18
N ALA A 163 -1.84 -20.65 2.65
CA ALA A 163 -0.66 -20.20 3.37
C ALA A 163 -0.99 -19.55 4.73
N LYS A 164 -2.04 -18.74 4.79
CA LYS A 164 -2.52 -18.18 6.06
C LYS A 164 -2.97 -19.25 7.05
N ARG A 165 -3.63 -20.31 6.59
CA ARG A 165 -4.03 -21.45 7.45
C ARG A 165 -2.82 -22.21 7.99
N PHE A 166 -1.70 -22.22 7.28
CA PHE A 166 -0.42 -22.76 7.77
C PHE A 166 0.33 -21.83 8.72
N GLY A 167 -0.21 -20.64 9.00
CA GLY A 167 0.37 -19.69 9.95
C GLY A 167 1.22 -18.58 9.31
N VAL A 168 1.30 -18.51 7.97
CA VAL A 168 2.04 -17.43 7.29
C VAL A 168 1.39 -16.09 7.61
N THR A 169 2.18 -15.16 8.12
CA THR A 169 1.68 -13.87 8.61
C THR A 169 1.48 -12.84 7.51
N LYS A 170 2.30 -12.89 6.45
CA LYS A 170 2.24 -11.96 5.32
C LYS A 170 2.00 -12.71 4.02
N THR A 171 0.89 -12.44 3.37
CA THR A 171 0.55 -13.04 2.08
C THR A 171 0.31 -11.96 1.03
N ILE A 172 0.76 -12.20 -0.18
CA ILE A 172 0.66 -11.29 -1.32
C ILE A 172 0.18 -12.09 -2.53
N ALA A 173 -0.93 -11.68 -3.15
CA ALA A 173 -1.48 -12.33 -4.33
C ALA A 173 -1.51 -11.38 -5.53
N GLU A 174 -1.03 -11.83 -6.68
CA GLU A 174 -1.29 -11.17 -7.96
C GLU A 174 -2.71 -11.53 -8.42
N VAL A 175 -3.56 -10.51 -8.63
CA VAL A 175 -4.94 -10.67 -9.07
C VAL A 175 -5.17 -9.75 -10.27
N GLU A 176 -5.18 -10.34 -11.47
CA GLU A 176 -5.39 -9.59 -12.70
C GLU A 176 -6.87 -9.24 -12.97
N ASN A 177 -7.76 -10.13 -12.58
CA ASN A 177 -9.19 -9.91 -12.73
C ASN A 177 -9.67 -8.91 -11.68
N ILE A 178 -10.16 -7.76 -12.18
CA ILE A 178 -10.60 -6.64 -11.32
C ILE A 178 -11.79 -7.05 -10.44
N ASP A 179 -12.68 -7.90 -10.95
CA ASP A 179 -13.87 -8.35 -10.22
C ASP A 179 -13.52 -9.19 -8.97
N TYR A 180 -12.36 -9.86 -9.00
CA TYR A 180 -11.88 -10.65 -7.88
C TYR A 180 -11.15 -9.83 -6.80
N ILE A 181 -10.76 -8.60 -7.08
CA ILE A 181 -10.04 -7.77 -6.10
C ILE A 181 -10.89 -7.55 -4.85
N ASN A 182 -12.13 -7.11 -5.03
CA ASN A 182 -13.06 -6.87 -3.90
C ASN A 182 -13.36 -8.15 -3.10
N MET A 183 -13.46 -9.30 -3.79
CA MET A 183 -13.65 -10.59 -3.14
C MET A 183 -12.41 -11.00 -2.34
N ALA A 184 -11.24 -10.85 -2.91
CA ALA A 184 -9.97 -11.16 -2.28
C ALA A 184 -9.74 -10.33 -1.00
N GLU A 185 -10.11 -9.05 -1.03
CA GLU A 185 -10.05 -8.16 0.13
C GLU A 185 -11.01 -8.60 1.25
N LYS A 186 -12.25 -8.99 0.91
CA LYS A 186 -13.23 -9.51 1.88
C LYS A 186 -12.76 -10.82 2.52
N LEU A 187 -12.06 -11.66 1.78
CA LEU A 187 -11.49 -12.92 2.28
C LEU A 187 -10.24 -12.70 3.14
N ASP A 188 -9.78 -11.45 3.28
CA ASP A 188 -8.57 -11.10 4.06
C ASP A 188 -7.34 -11.93 3.66
N ILE A 189 -7.15 -12.15 2.36
CA ILE A 189 -6.02 -12.94 1.84
C ILE A 189 -4.65 -12.28 2.03
N GLY A 190 -4.60 -11.07 2.54
CA GLY A 190 -3.40 -10.26 2.65
C GLY A 190 -3.37 -9.13 1.64
N THR A 191 -2.22 -8.87 1.03
CA THR A 191 -2.06 -7.80 0.03
C THR A 191 -2.40 -8.31 -1.36
N VAL A 192 -3.23 -7.59 -2.08
CA VAL A 192 -3.53 -7.86 -3.50
C VAL A 192 -2.72 -6.92 -4.39
N ILE A 193 -2.12 -7.45 -5.43
CA ILE A 193 -1.40 -6.69 -6.46
C ILE A 193 -2.11 -6.88 -7.80
N ASN A 194 -2.41 -5.76 -8.48
CA ASN A 194 -2.92 -5.78 -9.85
C ASN A 194 -1.97 -5.00 -10.76
N LYS A 195 -1.25 -5.70 -11.62
CA LYS A 195 -0.24 -5.11 -12.50
C LYS A 195 -0.84 -4.14 -13.53
N LYS A 196 -2.08 -4.36 -13.98
CA LYS A 196 -2.76 -3.46 -14.93
C LYS A 196 -3.06 -2.11 -14.28
N LYS A 197 -3.56 -2.10 -13.03
CA LYS A 197 -3.80 -0.85 -12.29
C LYS A 197 -2.48 -0.10 -12.02
N ILE A 198 -1.42 -0.82 -11.64
CA ILE A 198 -0.10 -0.20 -11.41
C ILE A 198 0.43 0.44 -12.70
N ALA A 199 0.37 -0.29 -13.83
CA ALA A 199 0.82 0.23 -15.11
C ALA A 199 -0.04 1.43 -15.59
N ALA A 200 -1.36 1.34 -15.48
CA ALA A 200 -2.27 2.44 -15.83
C ALA A 200 -1.99 3.71 -15.00
N SER A 201 -1.76 3.56 -13.69
CA SER A 201 -1.39 4.68 -12.82
C SER A 201 -0.09 5.34 -13.26
N HIS A 202 0.90 4.55 -13.64
CA HIS A 202 2.18 5.07 -14.10
C HIS A 202 2.08 5.79 -15.46
N ILE A 203 1.30 5.22 -16.40
CA ILE A 203 1.00 5.86 -17.70
C ILE A 203 0.27 7.19 -17.46
N TYR A 204 -0.76 7.20 -16.60
CA TYR A 204 -1.48 8.42 -16.27
C TYR A 204 -0.56 9.50 -15.68
N GLN A 205 0.34 9.12 -14.77
CA GLN A 205 1.34 10.02 -14.22
C GLN A 205 2.23 10.66 -15.31
N MET A 206 2.65 9.87 -16.32
CA MET A 206 3.47 10.37 -17.43
C MET A 206 2.71 11.34 -18.35
N MET A 207 1.39 11.31 -18.34
CA MET A 207 0.53 12.17 -19.17
C MET A 207 0.15 13.49 -18.47
N LEU A 208 0.41 13.62 -17.16
CA LEU A 208 0.17 14.86 -16.43
C LEU A 208 1.26 15.88 -16.72
N ASP A 209 0.86 17.16 -16.81
CA ASP A 209 1.78 18.25 -17.07
C ASP A 209 2.86 18.39 -15.99
N ALA A 210 3.95 19.09 -16.34
CA ALA A 210 5.21 19.13 -15.59
C ALA A 210 5.13 19.69 -14.13
N ASP A 211 4.02 20.32 -13.75
CA ASP A 211 3.85 20.91 -12.41
C ASP A 211 3.36 19.89 -11.35
N VAL A 212 2.97 18.68 -11.76
CA VAL A 212 2.63 17.57 -10.88
C VAL A 212 3.80 16.59 -10.83
N THR A 213 4.60 16.68 -9.79
CA THR A 213 5.89 15.96 -9.69
C THR A 213 5.72 14.45 -9.55
N ASN A 214 4.63 14.02 -8.90
CA ASN A 214 4.30 12.60 -8.70
C ASN A 214 2.81 12.38 -8.51
N VAL A 215 2.22 11.43 -9.23
CA VAL A 215 0.86 10.93 -8.99
C VAL A 215 0.92 9.44 -8.70
N LYS A 216 0.25 9.01 -7.65
CA LYS A 216 0.02 7.59 -7.35
C LYS A 216 -1.46 7.35 -7.14
N CYS A 217 -2.09 6.60 -8.03
CA CYS A 217 -3.42 6.08 -7.74
C CYS A 217 -3.32 5.06 -6.61
N LEU A 218 -4.15 5.19 -5.59
CA LEU A 218 -4.24 4.18 -4.55
C LEU A 218 -4.93 2.94 -5.13
N THR A 219 -4.23 1.82 -5.17
CA THR A 219 -4.65 0.59 -5.89
C THR A 219 -6.04 0.09 -5.48
N PHE A 220 -6.48 0.41 -4.26
CA PHE A 220 -7.71 -0.11 -3.65
C PHE A 220 -8.71 0.98 -3.25
N ALA A 221 -8.32 2.25 -3.34
CA ALA A 221 -9.18 3.37 -3.07
C ALA A 221 -9.38 4.14 -4.38
N ASN A 222 -10.61 4.50 -4.73
CA ASN A 222 -10.87 5.40 -5.84
C ASN A 222 -10.42 6.82 -5.46
N ALA A 223 -9.11 6.94 -5.22
CA ALA A 223 -8.46 8.17 -4.77
C ALA A 223 -7.08 8.28 -5.41
N ASP A 224 -6.71 9.50 -5.68
CA ASP A 224 -5.42 9.89 -6.23
C ASP A 224 -4.55 10.54 -5.14
N VAL A 225 -3.25 10.31 -5.25
CA VAL A 225 -2.24 11.02 -4.47
C VAL A 225 -1.38 11.80 -5.44
N ALA A 226 -1.33 13.10 -5.30
CA ALA A 226 -0.54 13.98 -6.15
C ALA A 226 0.44 14.82 -5.30
N GLU A 227 1.64 15.03 -5.82
CA GLU A 227 2.63 15.93 -5.26
C GLU A 227 2.69 17.19 -6.13
N PHE A 228 2.38 18.33 -5.52
CA PHE A 228 2.40 19.63 -6.18
C PHE A 228 3.58 20.47 -5.68
N ASN A 229 4.26 21.12 -6.61
CA ASN A 229 5.21 22.19 -6.30
C ASN A 229 4.45 23.50 -6.14
N VAL A 230 4.68 24.19 -5.03
CA VAL A 230 3.99 25.46 -4.72
C VAL A 230 4.73 26.62 -5.34
N ILE A 231 4.11 27.32 -6.30
CA ILE A 231 4.70 28.51 -6.92
C ILE A 231 4.43 29.77 -6.07
N GLU A 232 5.18 30.84 -6.34
CA GLU A 232 4.98 32.14 -5.70
C GLU A 232 3.62 32.71 -6.05
N GLY A 233 2.86 33.20 -5.05
CA GLY A 233 1.52 33.74 -5.23
C GLY A 233 0.39 32.73 -5.27
N ALA A 234 0.70 31.43 -5.19
CA ALA A 234 -0.28 30.34 -5.16
C ALA A 234 -1.35 30.56 -4.08
N LYS A 235 -2.61 30.21 -4.38
CA LYS A 235 -3.75 30.41 -3.44
C LYS A 235 -3.54 29.66 -2.13
N ILE A 236 -2.87 28.51 -2.17
CA ILE A 236 -2.63 27.66 -1.00
C ILE A 236 -1.70 28.34 0.03
N THR A 237 -0.94 29.34 -0.35
CA THR A 237 -0.01 30.07 0.53
C THR A 237 -0.64 31.23 1.30
N ARG A 238 -1.89 31.60 1.01
CA ARG A 238 -2.52 32.82 1.54
C ARG A 238 -2.96 32.72 2.99
N SER A 239 -3.21 31.51 3.50
CA SER A 239 -3.69 31.27 4.86
C SER A 239 -3.24 29.91 5.39
N GLN A 240 -3.45 29.66 6.68
CA GLN A 240 -3.22 28.33 7.25
C GLN A 240 -4.18 27.30 6.66
N VAL A 241 -3.77 26.02 6.62
CA VAL A 241 -4.53 24.94 5.98
C VAL A 241 -5.98 24.85 6.48
N LYS A 242 -6.24 25.09 7.77
CA LYS A 242 -7.58 25.07 8.35
C LYS A 242 -8.51 26.16 7.78
N ASP A 243 -7.94 27.27 7.30
CA ASP A 243 -8.67 28.43 6.79
C ASP A 243 -8.79 28.42 5.26
N ILE A 244 -8.23 27.39 4.61
CA ILE A 244 -8.32 27.21 3.16
C ILE A 244 -9.56 26.40 2.84
N SER A 245 -10.44 26.95 2.01
CA SER A 245 -11.62 26.24 1.51
C SER A 245 -11.24 25.25 0.41
N LEU A 246 -10.75 24.07 0.79
CA LEU A 246 -10.51 22.96 -0.15
C LEU A 246 -11.85 22.32 -0.55
N PRO A 247 -11.95 21.78 -1.78
CA PRO A 247 -13.13 21.02 -2.20
C PRO A 247 -13.35 19.79 -1.30
N ARG A 248 -14.62 19.37 -1.16
CA ARG A 248 -14.93 18.10 -0.48
C ARG A 248 -14.22 16.95 -1.19
N GLY A 249 -13.72 15.99 -0.44
CA GLY A 249 -12.98 14.85 -1.00
C GLY A 249 -11.51 15.16 -1.29
N VAL A 250 -10.95 16.18 -0.67
CA VAL A 250 -9.53 16.57 -0.75
C VAL A 250 -8.96 16.75 0.64
N THR A 251 -7.75 16.24 0.86
CA THR A 251 -6.98 16.54 2.07
C THR A 251 -5.48 16.66 1.74
N ILE A 252 -4.79 17.49 2.53
CA ILE A 252 -3.34 17.66 2.44
C ILE A 252 -2.70 16.78 3.50
N GLY A 253 -1.96 15.74 3.07
CA GLY A 253 -1.39 14.75 3.97
C GLY A 253 -0.05 15.14 4.56
N GLY A 254 0.77 15.87 3.80
CA GLY A 254 2.11 16.24 4.20
C GLY A 254 2.75 17.19 3.19
N LEU A 255 3.92 17.68 3.54
CA LEU A 255 4.75 18.47 2.62
C LEU A 255 6.24 18.18 2.82
N ILE A 256 7.03 18.49 1.84
CA ILE A 256 8.50 18.49 1.91
C ILE A 256 8.96 19.94 1.79
N ARG A 257 9.69 20.42 2.79
CA ARG A 257 10.30 21.76 2.86
C ARG A 257 11.79 21.59 3.18
N ASN A 258 12.65 22.18 2.39
CA ASN A 258 14.11 22.11 2.58
C ASN A 258 14.62 20.65 2.72
N ARG A 259 14.06 19.71 1.95
CA ARG A 259 14.34 18.26 2.00
C ARG A 259 13.87 17.55 3.28
N GLU A 260 13.14 18.23 4.14
CA GLU A 260 12.53 17.62 5.34
C GLU A 260 11.04 17.36 5.14
N ALA A 261 10.60 16.14 5.48
CA ALA A 261 9.19 15.76 5.40
C ALA A 261 8.45 16.24 6.67
N LEU A 262 7.35 16.94 6.46
CA LEU A 262 6.48 17.46 7.52
C LEU A 262 5.07 16.91 7.38
N ILE A 263 4.47 16.51 8.48
CA ILE A 263 3.03 16.17 8.54
C ILE A 263 2.25 17.47 8.64
N VAL A 264 1.28 17.65 7.74
CA VAL A 264 0.45 18.86 7.71
C VAL A 264 -0.63 18.76 8.77
N THR A 265 -0.80 19.86 9.51
CA THR A 265 -1.91 20.08 10.46
C THR A 265 -2.71 21.29 10.02
N GLY A 266 -3.88 21.51 10.62
CA GLY A 266 -4.68 22.70 10.34
C GLY A 266 -3.95 24.03 10.56
N ASN A 267 -2.96 24.07 11.45
CA ASN A 267 -2.14 25.28 11.73
C ASN A 267 -0.93 25.42 10.82
N THR A 268 -0.70 24.49 9.92
CA THR A 268 0.44 24.56 8.99
C THR A 268 0.21 25.67 7.98
N GLN A 269 1.23 26.52 7.79
CA GLN A 269 1.31 27.48 6.71
C GLN A 269 2.14 26.89 5.58
N ILE A 270 1.54 26.76 4.38
CA ILE A 270 2.24 26.31 3.17
C ILE A 270 2.96 27.52 2.56
N LEU A 271 4.18 27.32 2.11
CA LEU A 271 5.05 28.36 1.57
C LEU A 271 5.44 28.04 0.12
N PRO A 272 5.79 29.08 -0.68
CA PRO A 272 6.37 28.87 -2.00
C PRO A 272 7.62 27.98 -1.93
N GLY A 273 7.76 27.06 -2.88
CA GLY A 273 8.83 26.07 -2.92
C GLY A 273 8.59 24.81 -2.09
N ASP A 274 7.48 24.72 -1.35
CA ASP A 274 7.07 23.47 -0.73
C ASP A 274 6.64 22.45 -1.80
N HIS A 275 6.93 21.18 -1.57
CA HIS A 275 6.34 20.06 -2.29
C HIS A 275 5.22 19.47 -1.44
N VAL A 276 3.98 19.67 -1.85
CA VAL A 276 2.79 19.32 -1.06
C VAL A 276 2.15 18.04 -1.56
N VAL A 277 1.95 17.08 -0.67
CA VAL A 277 1.28 15.81 -0.98
C VAL A 277 -0.20 15.92 -0.66
N VAL A 278 -1.01 15.84 -1.70
CA VAL A 278 -2.47 15.97 -1.65
C VAL A 278 -3.12 14.61 -1.93
N PHE A 279 -4.16 14.31 -1.18
CA PHE A 279 -5.04 13.16 -1.38
C PHE A 279 -6.40 13.66 -1.84
N CYS A 280 -6.94 13.07 -2.89
CA CYS A 280 -8.24 13.45 -3.42
C CYS A 280 -8.98 12.27 -4.03
N LEU A 281 -10.30 12.37 -4.14
CA LEU A 281 -11.08 11.42 -4.90
C LEU A 281 -10.68 11.47 -6.38
N GLU A 282 -10.84 10.33 -7.07
CA GLU A 282 -10.48 10.17 -8.47
C GLU A 282 -11.04 11.29 -9.36
N GLY A 283 -10.20 11.81 -10.26
CA GLY A 283 -10.56 12.87 -11.19
C GLY A 283 -10.50 14.30 -10.64
N MET A 284 -10.16 14.53 -9.38
CA MET A 284 -10.10 15.85 -8.77
C MET A 284 -8.77 16.59 -8.95
N ILE A 285 -7.73 15.93 -9.46
CA ILE A 285 -6.37 16.52 -9.57
C ILE A 285 -6.38 17.88 -10.28
N LYS A 286 -7.02 17.98 -11.46
CA LYS A 286 -7.11 19.24 -12.23
C LYS A 286 -7.84 20.36 -11.46
N THR A 287 -8.78 20.02 -10.60
CA THR A 287 -9.50 20.99 -9.78
C THR A 287 -8.64 21.57 -8.68
N ILE A 288 -7.71 20.75 -8.17
CA ILE A 288 -6.84 21.09 -7.05
C ILE A 288 -5.61 21.86 -7.52
N GLU A 289 -5.09 21.55 -8.70
CA GLU A 289 -3.91 22.17 -9.31
C GLU A 289 -3.92 23.69 -9.24
N LYS A 290 -5.09 24.32 -9.48
CA LYS A 290 -5.29 25.80 -9.40
C LYS A 290 -5.12 26.42 -8.00
N TYR A 291 -4.91 25.62 -6.97
CA TYR A 291 -4.56 26.14 -5.63
C TYR A 291 -3.05 26.28 -5.48
N PHE A 292 -2.26 25.58 -6.30
CA PHE A 292 -0.83 25.50 -6.22
C PHE A 292 -0.11 26.37 -7.28
N ASN A 293 -0.87 26.79 -8.29
CA ASN A 293 -0.45 27.69 -9.39
C ASN A 293 -0.96 29.11 -9.17
#